data_a24823f3bbf2ea0314e746f10b67c642
#
_entry.id   a24823f3bbf2ea0314e746f10b67c642
#
_cell.length_a   1.000
_cell.length_b   1.000
_cell.length_c   1.000
_cell.angle_alpha   90.00
_cell.angle_beta   90.00
_cell.angle_gamma   90.00
#
_symmetry.space_group_name_H-M   'P 1'
#
loop_
_entity.id
_entity.type
_entity.pdbx_description
1 polymer ?
#
loop_
_entity_poly.entity_id
_entity_poly.type
_entity_poly.pdbx_seq_one_letter_code
_entity_poly.pdbx_strand_id
1 'polypeptide(L)'
;QDLAFFVRPSQHELNYVAQVDEEFQELLNELHQEQDYPNAILPIDKWVFKALEERKSPGGKREEWEQFSKRNGGFANAGRAFLLNTIGSIPQGIPYPPDHLLNSYQNKLAILRPILDRYVRHGLRRSESELDHEKAELITQRLRMLGTQITETGIRPCASPVGRIMAYASSKTKAISTILSSEMQALGGDIRAVIITDFEKTSATTLVEGVMDDEAGGAVAAFRQAVQCDNVDLLNPILMTGSTVLVDDDLADKFLEAANNWIKERDLAITLVDQLRGDYHEIIGKGKDWLPRHYSLMITEFFQSGITKCLIGTRGLLGEGWDASKINVLIDLTTVTTSMSINQLRGRSIRLDKQWPEKVANNWDIVCLAEEFTNGFSDYERFKKKHKQLYGVCDDGAIEKGVGHVHAAFTEAEPEGVSEGM
;
A
#
# COMPACT_ATOMS: atom_id res chain seq x y z
N GLN A 1 9.44 6.06 17.79
CA GLN A 1 10.24 5.87 16.58
C GLN A 1 9.35 5.33 15.46
N ASP A 2 9.59 5.75 14.23
CA ASP A 2 8.97 5.16 13.03
C ASP A 2 9.97 4.20 12.37
N LEU A 3 9.52 3.01 12.03
CA LEU A 3 10.33 1.89 11.53
C LEU A 3 9.71 1.30 10.28
N ALA A 4 10.54 0.76 9.39
CA ALA A 4 10.08 0.06 8.19
C ALA A 4 10.64 -1.36 8.14
N PHE A 5 9.80 -2.32 7.78
CA PHE A 5 10.16 -3.71 7.53
C PHE A 5 9.85 -4.06 6.08
N PHE A 6 10.86 -4.47 5.33
CA PHE A 6 10.72 -4.75 3.91
C PHE A 6 10.52 -6.24 3.65
N VAL A 7 9.60 -6.55 2.75
CA VAL A 7 9.29 -7.93 2.35
C VAL A 7 9.12 -8.02 0.84
N ARG A 8 9.25 -9.24 0.30
CA ARG A 8 8.89 -9.55 -1.08
C ARG A 8 7.57 -10.31 -1.12
N PRO A 9 6.77 -10.19 -2.18
CA PRO A 9 5.61 -11.06 -2.37
C PRO A 9 6.01 -12.54 -2.34
N SER A 10 5.07 -13.42 -2.02
CA SER A 10 5.27 -14.87 -2.15
C SER A 10 5.55 -15.25 -3.61
N GLN A 11 6.15 -16.43 -3.83
CA GLN A 11 6.45 -16.88 -5.20
C GLN A 11 5.22 -16.94 -6.10
N HIS A 12 4.07 -17.33 -5.55
CA HIS A 12 2.81 -17.39 -6.30
C HIS A 12 2.33 -15.97 -6.71
N GLU A 13 2.39 -15.02 -5.79
CA GLU A 13 2.07 -13.61 -6.04
C GLU A 13 3.05 -12.99 -7.05
N LEU A 14 4.37 -13.30 -6.92
CA LEU A 14 5.40 -12.85 -7.86
C LEU A 14 5.17 -13.38 -9.27
N ASN A 15 4.79 -14.63 -9.43
CA ASN A 15 4.51 -15.23 -10.75
C ASN A 15 3.38 -14.47 -11.48
N TYR A 16 2.35 -14.05 -10.76
CA TYR A 16 1.27 -13.25 -11.34
C TYR A 16 1.75 -11.83 -11.72
N VAL A 17 2.52 -11.18 -10.83
CA VAL A 17 3.09 -9.85 -11.13
C VAL A 17 4.01 -9.92 -12.34
N ALA A 18 4.84 -10.96 -12.43
CA ALA A 18 5.73 -11.22 -13.57
C ALA A 18 4.95 -11.40 -14.87
N GLN A 19 3.88 -12.20 -14.86
CA GLN A 19 3.03 -12.37 -16.04
C GLN A 19 2.45 -11.04 -16.53
N VAL A 20 1.90 -10.23 -15.61
CA VAL A 20 1.34 -8.91 -15.97
C VAL A 20 2.42 -7.99 -16.55
N ASP A 21 3.63 -8.03 -15.99
CA ASP A 21 4.75 -7.24 -16.49
C ASP A 21 5.22 -7.71 -17.87
N GLU A 22 5.37 -9.02 -18.08
CA GLU A 22 5.74 -9.63 -19.36
C GLU A 22 4.75 -9.23 -20.46
N GLU A 23 3.46 -9.40 -20.23
CA GLU A 23 2.40 -9.01 -21.17
C GLU A 23 2.43 -7.48 -21.48
N PHE A 24 2.84 -6.65 -20.52
CA PHE A 24 3.00 -5.23 -20.77
C PHE A 24 4.27 -4.90 -21.55
N GLN A 25 5.39 -5.58 -21.30
CA GLN A 25 6.63 -5.42 -22.06
C GLN A 25 6.48 -5.91 -23.52
N GLU A 26 5.79 -7.03 -23.74
CA GLU A 26 5.45 -7.52 -25.08
C GLU A 26 4.66 -6.48 -25.86
N LEU A 27 3.61 -5.93 -25.25
CA LEU A 27 2.84 -4.85 -25.85
C LEU A 27 3.72 -3.65 -26.22
N LEU A 28 4.60 -3.19 -25.30
CA LEU A 28 5.50 -2.07 -25.57
C LEU A 28 6.42 -2.38 -26.78
N ASN A 29 6.94 -3.60 -26.89
CA ASN A 29 7.77 -4.02 -28.01
C ASN A 29 6.99 -3.98 -29.34
N GLU A 30 5.73 -4.41 -29.33
CA GLU A 30 4.86 -4.33 -30.51
C GLU A 30 4.57 -2.88 -30.94
N LEU A 31 4.45 -1.95 -30.00
CA LEU A 31 4.20 -0.54 -30.30
C LEU A 31 5.37 0.14 -31.04
N HIS A 32 6.57 -0.41 -30.97
CA HIS A 32 7.75 0.06 -31.71
C HIS A 32 7.85 -0.48 -33.15
N GLN A 33 7.01 -1.47 -33.51
CA GLN A 33 7.07 -2.10 -34.82
C GLN A 33 6.20 -1.38 -35.86
N GLU A 34 6.67 -1.36 -37.10
CA GLU A 34 5.85 -0.93 -38.24
C GLU A 34 4.68 -1.90 -38.43
N GLN A 35 3.52 -1.37 -38.73
CA GLN A 35 2.31 -2.15 -38.93
C GLN A 35 2.02 -2.30 -40.42
N ASP A 36 1.71 -3.50 -40.86
CA ASP A 36 1.46 -3.86 -42.26
C ASP A 36 -0.06 -3.84 -42.56
N TYR A 37 -0.72 -2.74 -42.29
CA TYR A 37 -2.10 -2.52 -42.71
C TYR A 37 -2.34 -1.06 -43.10
N PRO A 38 -3.36 -0.78 -43.99
CA PRO A 38 -3.61 0.55 -44.51
C PRO A 38 -3.98 1.54 -43.39
N ASN A 39 -3.46 2.76 -43.50
CA ASN A 39 -3.71 3.85 -42.55
C ASN A 39 -3.29 3.58 -41.09
N ALA A 40 -2.41 2.60 -40.88
CA ALA A 40 -1.87 2.32 -39.55
C ALA A 40 -1.21 3.57 -38.95
N ILE A 41 -1.43 3.77 -37.65
CA ILE A 41 -0.73 4.82 -36.89
C ILE A 41 0.77 4.45 -36.82
N LEU A 42 1.62 5.47 -36.91
CA LEU A 42 3.09 5.31 -36.78
C LEU A 42 3.45 4.57 -35.47
N PRO A 43 4.56 3.81 -35.48
CA PRO A 43 5.17 3.29 -34.26
C PRO A 43 5.33 4.37 -33.20
N ILE A 44 5.26 4.00 -31.93
CA ILE A 44 5.14 4.94 -30.82
C ILE A 44 6.29 5.96 -30.77
N ASP A 45 7.52 5.53 -31.03
CA ASP A 45 8.70 6.40 -31.09
C ASP A 45 8.61 7.43 -32.22
N LYS A 46 8.26 6.99 -33.42
CA LYS A 46 8.06 7.88 -34.57
C LYS A 46 6.88 8.82 -34.38
N TRP A 47 5.81 8.31 -33.79
CA TRP A 47 4.63 9.13 -33.46
C TRP A 47 4.95 10.20 -32.43
N VAL A 48 5.66 9.85 -31.34
CA VAL A 48 6.09 10.82 -30.32
C VAL A 48 7.02 11.88 -30.91
N PHE A 49 8.00 11.44 -31.74
CA PHE A 49 8.90 12.38 -32.43
C PHE A 49 8.11 13.39 -33.26
N LYS A 50 7.20 12.91 -34.11
CA LYS A 50 6.33 13.75 -34.95
C LYS A 50 5.44 14.67 -34.10
N ALA A 51 4.85 14.16 -33.04
CA ALA A 51 3.98 14.96 -32.15
C ALA A 51 4.73 16.10 -31.45
N LEU A 52 5.99 15.88 -31.06
CA LEU A 52 6.86 16.92 -30.51
C LEU A 52 7.38 17.88 -31.59
N GLU A 53 7.65 17.41 -32.79
CA GLU A 53 8.08 18.26 -33.92
C GLU A 53 6.96 19.19 -34.39
N GLU A 54 5.76 18.66 -34.58
CA GLU A 54 4.59 19.42 -35.08
C GLU A 54 4.01 20.36 -34.03
N ARG A 55 4.03 20.02 -32.74
CA ARG A 55 3.53 20.83 -31.61
C ARG A 55 2.15 21.45 -31.88
N LYS A 56 1.22 20.65 -32.40
CA LYS A 56 -0.11 21.14 -32.79
C LYS A 56 -0.95 21.59 -31.59
N SER A 57 -1.52 22.78 -31.70
CA SER A 57 -2.60 23.27 -30.82
C SER A 57 -3.89 22.49 -31.05
N PRO A 58 -4.91 22.60 -30.18
CA PRO A 58 -6.25 22.05 -30.42
C PRO A 58 -6.86 22.52 -31.76
N GLY A 59 -6.52 23.71 -32.21
CA GLY A 59 -6.95 24.26 -33.51
C GLY A 59 -6.04 23.90 -34.69
N GLY A 60 -5.08 22.96 -34.52
CA GLY A 60 -4.22 22.47 -35.60
C GLY A 60 -3.02 23.35 -35.94
N LYS A 61 -2.85 24.50 -35.33
CA LYS A 61 -1.70 25.41 -35.58
C LYS A 61 -0.48 24.94 -34.78
N ARG A 62 0.71 25.10 -35.41
CA ARG A 62 1.99 24.86 -34.72
C ARG A 62 2.20 25.90 -33.64
N GLU A 63 2.63 25.45 -32.45
CA GLU A 63 2.93 26.31 -31.29
C GLU A 63 4.44 26.39 -31.05
N GLU A 64 4.86 27.50 -30.43
CA GLU A 64 6.20 27.63 -29.87
C GLU A 64 6.37 26.65 -28.70
N TRP A 65 7.62 26.19 -28.46
CA TRP A 65 7.90 25.20 -27.46
C TRP A 65 7.38 25.55 -26.05
N GLU A 66 7.56 26.80 -25.64
CA GLU A 66 7.13 27.27 -24.34
C GLU A 66 5.62 27.13 -24.12
N GLN A 67 4.83 27.50 -25.14
CA GLN A 67 3.36 27.37 -25.08
C GLN A 67 2.92 25.92 -25.09
N PHE A 68 3.53 25.10 -25.96
CA PHE A 68 3.25 23.67 -26.04
C PHE A 68 3.58 22.94 -24.74
N SER A 69 4.80 23.17 -24.20
CA SER A 69 5.27 22.52 -22.97
C SER A 69 4.45 22.95 -21.74
N LYS A 70 4.03 24.21 -21.64
CA LYS A 70 3.15 24.69 -20.57
C LYS A 70 1.78 23.99 -20.59
N ARG A 71 1.23 23.76 -21.76
CA ARG A 71 -0.08 23.09 -21.92
C ARG A 71 0.01 21.58 -21.80
N ASN A 72 1.09 20.97 -22.22
CA ASN A 72 1.29 19.52 -22.28
C ASN A 72 2.51 19.06 -21.45
N GLY A 73 2.75 19.65 -20.28
CA GLY A 73 3.99 19.48 -19.51
C GLY A 73 4.37 18.01 -19.27
N GLY A 74 3.42 17.17 -18.87
CA GLY A 74 3.66 15.75 -18.67
C GLY A 74 4.16 15.04 -19.94
N PHE A 75 3.46 15.23 -21.06
CA PHE A 75 3.86 14.63 -22.35
C PHE A 75 5.16 15.24 -22.90
N ALA A 76 5.33 16.55 -22.80
CA ALA A 76 6.51 17.26 -23.31
C ALA A 76 7.80 16.80 -22.56
N ASN A 77 7.73 16.59 -21.28
CA ASN A 77 8.85 16.08 -20.47
C ASN A 77 9.11 14.59 -20.74
N ALA A 78 8.08 13.77 -20.61
CA ALA A 78 8.18 12.33 -20.81
C ALA A 78 8.61 11.98 -22.25
N GLY A 79 8.05 12.65 -23.25
CA GLY A 79 8.38 12.40 -24.66
C GLY A 79 9.85 12.69 -25.00
N ARG A 80 10.44 13.76 -24.45
CA ARG A 80 11.87 14.06 -24.65
C ARG A 80 12.76 12.98 -24.02
N ALA A 81 12.48 12.60 -22.77
CA ALA A 81 13.20 11.55 -22.08
C ALA A 81 13.06 10.20 -22.81
N PHE A 82 11.85 9.85 -23.22
CA PHE A 82 11.56 8.64 -23.99
C PHE A 82 12.36 8.57 -25.29
N LEU A 83 12.33 9.64 -26.12
CA LEU A 83 13.05 9.66 -27.38
C LEU A 83 14.57 9.57 -27.22
N LEU A 84 15.13 10.24 -26.24
CA LEU A 84 16.58 10.15 -25.97
C LEU A 84 16.98 8.73 -25.61
N ASN A 85 16.14 8.00 -24.87
CA ASN A 85 16.43 6.65 -24.45
C ASN A 85 16.11 5.57 -25.54
N THR A 86 15.19 5.86 -26.47
CA THR A 86 14.79 4.91 -27.52
C THR A 86 15.55 5.12 -28.83
N ILE A 87 15.66 6.36 -29.29
CA ILE A 87 16.29 6.69 -30.58
C ILE A 87 17.51 7.62 -30.46
N GLY A 88 17.86 8.06 -29.26
CA GLY A 88 19.05 8.87 -28.98
C GLY A 88 18.95 10.34 -29.48
N SER A 89 17.79 10.81 -29.96
CA SER A 89 17.63 12.14 -30.52
C SER A 89 16.23 12.72 -30.27
N ILE A 90 16.12 14.04 -30.25
CA ILE A 90 14.86 14.77 -30.16
C ILE A 90 14.73 15.73 -31.37
N PRO A 91 13.51 16.17 -31.72
CA PRO A 91 13.31 17.10 -32.83
C PRO A 91 14.07 18.41 -32.64
N GLN A 92 14.54 18.99 -33.77
CA GLN A 92 15.30 20.26 -33.77
C GLN A 92 14.49 21.40 -33.16
N GLY A 93 15.15 22.27 -32.38
CA GLY A 93 14.53 23.43 -31.73
C GLY A 93 13.73 23.09 -30.46
N ILE A 94 13.87 21.87 -29.95
CA ILE A 94 13.34 21.45 -28.64
C ILE A 94 14.50 21.40 -27.65
N PRO A 95 14.40 22.03 -26.46
CA PRO A 95 15.46 21.99 -25.46
C PRO A 95 15.61 20.57 -24.87
N TYR A 96 16.82 20.19 -24.50
CA TYR A 96 17.08 18.95 -23.78
C TYR A 96 16.32 18.92 -22.45
N PRO A 97 15.81 17.77 -22.01
CA PRO A 97 15.21 17.65 -20.69
C PRO A 97 16.29 17.84 -19.60
N PRO A 98 15.91 18.37 -18.42
CA PRO A 98 16.81 18.42 -17.27
C PRO A 98 17.28 17.03 -16.86
N ASP A 99 18.50 16.91 -16.29
CA ASP A 99 19.11 15.63 -15.92
C ASP A 99 18.26 14.79 -14.97
N HIS A 100 17.56 15.42 -14.03
CA HIS A 100 16.66 14.70 -13.12
C HIS A 100 15.47 14.00 -13.82
N LEU A 101 15.08 14.43 -15.02
CA LEU A 101 14.06 13.76 -15.84
C LEU A 101 14.66 12.60 -16.64
N LEU A 102 15.94 12.64 -16.95
CA LEU A 102 16.64 11.53 -17.60
C LEU A 102 16.90 10.40 -16.59
N ASN A 103 17.29 10.76 -15.38
CA ASN A 103 17.55 9.82 -14.30
C ASN A 103 16.26 9.19 -13.74
N SER A 104 15.12 9.89 -13.83
CA SER A 104 13.81 9.34 -13.45
C SER A 104 13.30 8.24 -14.39
N TYR A 105 14.10 7.83 -15.36
CA TYR A 105 13.82 6.71 -16.26
C TYR A 105 13.71 5.35 -15.51
N GLN A 106 14.19 5.28 -14.30
CA GLN A 106 14.03 4.14 -13.41
C GLN A 106 12.55 3.86 -13.07
N ASN A 107 11.71 4.90 -13.02
CA ASN A 107 10.25 4.69 -13.00
C ASN A 107 9.68 4.74 -14.42
N LYS A 108 9.97 3.69 -15.22
CA LYS A 108 9.50 3.56 -16.62
C LYS A 108 8.02 3.91 -16.78
N LEU A 109 7.18 3.50 -15.84
CA LEU A 109 5.74 3.74 -15.89
C LEU A 109 5.38 5.22 -15.75
N ALA A 110 6.13 6.00 -14.99
CA ALA A 110 5.89 7.46 -14.87
C ALA A 110 6.12 8.19 -16.20
N ILE A 111 7.09 7.73 -17.00
CA ILE A 111 7.35 8.27 -18.34
C ILE A 111 6.36 7.71 -19.35
N LEU A 112 6.06 6.41 -19.31
CA LEU A 112 5.17 5.79 -20.29
C LEU A 112 3.72 6.24 -20.17
N ARG A 113 3.22 6.51 -18.95
CA ARG A 113 1.82 6.95 -18.73
C ARG A 113 1.40 8.15 -19.59
N PRO A 114 2.08 9.31 -19.55
CA PRO A 114 1.67 10.46 -20.37
C PRO A 114 1.89 10.23 -21.87
N ILE A 115 2.83 9.37 -22.27
CA ILE A 115 3.06 9.01 -23.65
C ILE A 115 1.93 8.13 -24.17
N LEU A 116 1.64 7.02 -23.48
CA LEU A 116 0.58 6.08 -23.85
C LEU A 116 -0.81 6.74 -23.82
N ASP A 117 -1.07 7.61 -22.81
CA ASP A 117 -2.30 8.41 -22.78
C ASP A 117 -2.49 9.21 -24.07
N ARG A 118 -1.43 9.94 -24.47
CA ARG A 118 -1.53 10.78 -25.64
C ARG A 118 -1.55 9.99 -26.94
N TYR A 119 -0.78 8.91 -27.03
CA TYR A 119 -0.77 7.99 -28.17
C TYR A 119 -2.14 7.34 -28.38
N VAL A 120 -2.78 6.85 -27.32
CA VAL A 120 -4.13 6.30 -27.35
C VAL A 120 -5.17 7.35 -27.76
N ARG A 121 -5.24 8.47 -27.04
CA ARG A 121 -6.31 9.47 -27.23
C ARG A 121 -6.18 10.31 -28.49
N HIS A 122 -4.97 10.59 -28.94
CA HIS A 122 -4.71 11.48 -30.06
C HIS A 122 -4.11 10.80 -31.28
N GLY A 123 -3.71 9.54 -31.17
CA GLY A 123 -3.27 8.68 -32.24
C GLY A 123 -4.30 7.60 -32.53
N LEU A 124 -4.23 6.48 -31.80
CA LEU A 124 -4.97 5.26 -32.09
C LEU A 124 -6.50 5.44 -32.13
N ARG A 125 -7.11 6.11 -31.15
CA ARG A 125 -8.57 6.33 -31.13
C ARG A 125 -9.08 7.32 -32.18
N ARG A 126 -8.18 8.00 -32.90
CA ARG A 126 -8.52 8.92 -34.03
C ARG A 126 -8.20 8.31 -35.37
N SER A 127 -7.67 7.13 -35.40
CA SER A 127 -7.41 6.38 -36.62
C SER A 127 -8.72 5.94 -37.29
N GLU A 128 -8.68 5.73 -38.58
CA GLU A 128 -9.78 5.11 -39.34
C GLU A 128 -9.69 3.56 -39.30
N SER A 129 -8.63 3.00 -38.73
CA SER A 129 -8.40 1.56 -38.64
C SER A 129 -8.98 0.96 -37.37
N GLU A 130 -9.79 -0.09 -37.51
CA GLU A 130 -10.31 -0.86 -36.36
C GLU A 130 -9.18 -1.53 -35.56
N LEU A 131 -8.10 -1.96 -36.23
CA LEU A 131 -6.93 -2.57 -35.57
C LEU A 131 -6.22 -1.57 -34.64
N ASP A 132 -6.20 -0.28 -34.99
CA ASP A 132 -5.68 0.75 -34.09
C ASP A 132 -6.61 0.96 -32.87
N HIS A 133 -7.91 0.86 -33.05
CA HIS A 133 -8.87 0.92 -31.94
C HIS A 133 -8.74 -0.28 -30.99
N GLU A 134 -8.58 -1.50 -31.53
CA GLU A 134 -8.29 -2.70 -30.72
C GLU A 134 -7.00 -2.54 -29.93
N LYS A 135 -5.96 -2.01 -30.55
CA LYS A 135 -4.68 -1.70 -29.88
C LYS A 135 -4.82 -0.65 -28.78
N ALA A 136 -5.65 0.37 -29.00
CA ALA A 136 -5.97 1.38 -27.97
C ALA A 136 -6.64 0.76 -26.75
N GLU A 137 -7.56 -0.19 -26.95
CA GLU A 137 -8.23 -0.89 -25.85
C GLU A 137 -7.27 -1.84 -25.12
N LEU A 138 -6.41 -2.53 -25.85
CA LEU A 138 -5.37 -3.40 -25.25
C LEU A 138 -4.42 -2.58 -24.34
N ILE A 139 -3.90 -1.44 -24.83
CA ILE A 139 -3.08 -0.53 -24.02
C ILE A 139 -3.84 -0.07 -22.77
N THR A 140 -5.11 0.28 -22.93
CA THR A 140 -5.95 0.73 -21.80
C THR A 140 -6.11 -0.37 -20.75
N GLN A 141 -6.34 -1.62 -21.18
CA GLN A 141 -6.44 -2.78 -20.29
C GLN A 141 -5.13 -3.06 -19.55
N ARG A 142 -3.99 -3.09 -20.25
CA ARG A 142 -2.67 -3.33 -19.64
C ARG A 142 -2.32 -2.25 -18.62
N LEU A 143 -2.57 -0.98 -18.92
CA LEU A 143 -2.36 0.12 -17.98
C LEU A 143 -3.26 0.03 -16.74
N ARG A 144 -4.50 -0.49 -16.87
CA ARG A 144 -5.39 -0.72 -15.71
C ARG A 144 -4.83 -1.79 -14.78
N MET A 145 -4.22 -2.85 -15.31
CA MET A 145 -3.53 -3.86 -14.50
C MET A 145 -2.41 -3.23 -13.64
N LEU A 146 -1.80 -2.16 -14.13
CA LEU A 146 -0.74 -1.38 -13.48
C LEU A 146 -1.25 -0.12 -12.73
N GLY A 147 -2.56 0.00 -12.53
CA GLY A 147 -3.15 1.08 -11.71
C GLY A 147 -3.36 2.41 -12.43
N THR A 148 -3.45 2.38 -13.75
CA THR A 148 -3.69 3.59 -14.55
C THR A 148 -4.85 3.39 -15.49
N GLN A 149 -5.83 4.28 -15.43
CA GLN A 149 -6.97 4.32 -16.35
C GLN A 149 -6.84 5.49 -17.31
N ILE A 150 -6.94 5.22 -18.62
CA ILE A 150 -7.08 6.26 -19.64
C ILE A 150 -8.55 6.63 -19.77
N THR A 151 -8.86 7.92 -19.59
CA THR A 151 -10.19 8.50 -19.74
C THR A 151 -10.21 9.45 -20.94
N GLU A 152 -11.36 10.00 -21.29
CA GLU A 152 -11.46 11.02 -22.35
C GLU A 152 -10.64 12.29 -22.04
N THR A 153 -10.49 12.62 -20.77
CA THR A 153 -9.80 13.83 -20.31
C THR A 153 -8.33 13.63 -19.93
N GLY A 154 -7.85 12.38 -19.89
CA GLY A 154 -6.49 12.03 -19.51
C GLY A 154 -6.42 10.82 -18.60
N ILE A 155 -5.27 10.57 -17.99
CA ILE A 155 -5.02 9.46 -17.10
C ILE A 155 -5.53 9.75 -15.68
N ARG A 156 -6.02 8.69 -15.03
CA ARG A 156 -6.41 8.70 -13.61
C ARG A 156 -5.87 7.44 -12.90
N PRO A 157 -5.49 7.55 -11.63
CA PRO A 157 -5.21 6.37 -10.83
C PRO A 157 -6.46 5.49 -10.70
N CYS A 158 -6.28 4.18 -10.74
CA CYS A 158 -7.35 3.22 -10.44
C CYS A 158 -6.80 2.08 -9.58
N ALA A 159 -7.70 1.32 -8.96
CA ALA A 159 -7.32 0.08 -8.31
C ALA A 159 -6.75 -0.90 -9.35
N SER A 160 -5.67 -1.59 -9.01
CA SER A 160 -5.03 -2.58 -9.88
C SER A 160 -4.77 -3.88 -9.15
N PRO A 161 -4.77 -5.02 -9.88
CA PRO A 161 -4.38 -6.31 -9.33
C PRO A 161 -2.97 -6.28 -8.73
N VAL A 162 -1.97 -5.81 -9.49
CA VAL A 162 -0.58 -5.71 -9.04
C VAL A 162 -0.48 -4.83 -7.79
N GLY A 163 -1.06 -3.63 -7.81
CA GLY A 163 -1.05 -2.73 -6.66
C GLY A 163 -1.76 -3.32 -5.43
N ARG A 164 -2.76 -4.20 -5.63
CA ARG A 164 -3.44 -4.91 -4.55
C ARG A 164 -2.56 -6.02 -3.97
N ILE A 165 -1.91 -6.81 -4.83
CA ILE A 165 -0.94 -7.82 -4.39
C ILE A 165 0.16 -7.16 -3.57
N MET A 166 0.78 -6.11 -4.07
CA MET A 166 1.83 -5.40 -3.33
C MET A 166 1.35 -4.83 -1.99
N ALA A 167 0.10 -4.35 -1.93
CA ALA A 167 -0.48 -3.79 -0.71
C ALA A 167 -0.76 -4.83 0.37
N TYR A 168 -1.20 -6.02 -0.02
CA TYR A 168 -1.73 -7.06 0.88
C TYR A 168 -1.01 -8.39 0.76
N ALA A 169 0.22 -8.40 0.24
CA ALA A 169 1.05 -9.58 0.09
C ALA A 169 1.07 -10.43 1.38
N SER A 170 0.97 -11.74 1.22
CA SER A 170 0.97 -12.69 2.34
C SER A 170 2.21 -12.58 3.22
N SER A 171 3.34 -12.21 2.63
CA SER A 171 4.59 -11.94 3.34
C SER A 171 4.52 -10.77 4.32
N LYS A 172 3.68 -9.76 4.07
CA LYS A 172 3.47 -8.66 5.03
C LYS A 172 2.83 -9.16 6.32
N THR A 173 1.86 -10.05 6.19
CA THR A 173 1.23 -10.68 7.35
C THR A 173 2.21 -11.58 8.10
N LYS A 174 3.03 -12.37 7.38
CA LYS A 174 4.06 -13.20 7.99
C LYS A 174 5.13 -12.42 8.75
N ALA A 175 5.46 -11.21 8.31
CA ALA A 175 6.42 -10.33 8.98
C ALA A 175 5.98 -9.92 10.40
N ILE A 176 4.68 -10.00 10.71
CA ILE A 176 4.12 -9.67 12.04
C ILE A 176 4.83 -10.49 13.14
N SER A 177 4.99 -11.79 12.95
CA SER A 177 5.63 -12.66 13.95
C SER A 177 7.08 -12.25 14.20
N THR A 178 7.83 -11.91 13.15
CA THR A 178 9.22 -11.44 13.28
C THR A 178 9.30 -10.12 14.06
N ILE A 179 8.43 -9.16 13.73
CA ILE A 179 8.38 -7.86 14.42
C ILE A 179 7.97 -8.07 15.89
N LEU A 180 6.91 -8.83 16.16
CA LEU A 180 6.47 -9.11 17.54
C LEU A 180 7.56 -9.80 18.35
N SER A 181 8.25 -10.79 17.79
CA SER A 181 9.36 -11.50 18.47
C SER A 181 10.50 -10.53 18.81
N SER A 182 10.87 -9.64 17.91
CA SER A 182 11.89 -8.61 18.14
C SER A 182 11.48 -7.63 19.24
N GLU A 183 10.24 -7.14 19.20
CA GLU A 183 9.70 -6.21 20.20
C GLU A 183 9.53 -6.89 21.57
N MET A 184 9.13 -8.16 21.62
CA MET A 184 9.07 -8.93 22.88
C MET A 184 10.46 -9.12 23.49
N GLN A 185 11.48 -9.34 22.66
CA GLN A 185 12.85 -9.47 23.13
C GLN A 185 13.34 -8.15 23.76
N ALA A 186 12.95 -7.02 23.18
CA ALA A 186 13.36 -5.69 23.64
C ALA A 186 12.55 -5.20 24.86
N LEU A 187 11.23 -5.41 24.86
CA LEU A 187 10.29 -4.82 25.83
C LEU A 187 9.83 -5.82 26.92
N GLY A 188 10.04 -7.11 26.69
CA GLY A 188 9.59 -8.14 27.63
C GLY A 188 8.09 -8.04 27.96
N GLY A 189 7.78 -8.10 29.24
CA GLY A 189 6.40 -8.02 29.74
C GLY A 189 5.71 -6.66 29.55
N ASP A 190 6.46 -5.62 29.23
CA ASP A 190 5.94 -4.26 29.06
C ASP A 190 5.38 -3.99 27.64
N ILE A 191 5.51 -4.96 26.73
CA ILE A 191 4.95 -4.84 25.38
C ILE A 191 3.44 -4.60 25.42
N ARG A 192 2.96 -3.67 24.60
CA ARG A 192 1.56 -3.36 24.32
C ARG A 192 1.41 -3.10 22.81
N ALA A 193 1.22 -4.20 22.08
CA ALA A 193 1.18 -4.20 20.63
C ALA A 193 -0.25 -3.99 20.09
N VAL A 194 -0.36 -3.17 19.07
CA VAL A 194 -1.60 -3.00 18.30
C VAL A 194 -1.31 -3.20 16.84
N ILE A 195 -2.08 -4.07 16.18
CA ILE A 195 -1.98 -4.35 14.76
C ILE A 195 -3.26 -3.85 14.08
N ILE A 196 -3.12 -2.97 13.09
CA ILE A 196 -4.26 -2.35 12.43
C ILE A 196 -4.27 -2.70 10.94
N THR A 197 -5.45 -3.13 10.46
CA THR A 197 -5.71 -3.47 9.06
C THR A 197 -6.87 -2.65 8.49
N ASP A 198 -7.03 -2.64 7.16
CA ASP A 198 -8.15 -1.95 6.52
C ASP A 198 -9.49 -2.68 6.68
N PHE A 199 -9.48 -4.01 6.75
CA PHE A 199 -10.67 -4.88 6.77
C PHE A 199 -10.46 -6.14 7.62
N GLU A 200 -11.56 -6.80 7.95
CA GLU A 200 -11.54 -8.07 8.69
C GLU A 200 -11.02 -9.22 7.82
N LYS A 201 -11.64 -9.40 6.64
CA LYS A 201 -11.23 -10.34 5.60
C LYS A 201 -11.12 -9.59 4.28
N THR A 202 -10.14 -9.96 3.46
CA THR A 202 -10.02 -9.36 2.13
C THR A 202 -11.29 -9.64 1.33
N SER A 203 -11.93 -8.61 0.81
CA SER A 203 -12.87 -8.80 -0.27
C SER A 203 -12.06 -9.10 -1.53
N ALA A 204 -11.86 -10.40 -1.85
CA ALA A 204 -11.25 -10.79 -3.11
C ALA A 204 -12.01 -10.11 -4.24
N THR A 205 -11.32 -9.31 -5.03
CA THR A 205 -11.88 -8.85 -6.29
C THR A 205 -11.63 -9.96 -7.31
N THR A 206 -12.54 -10.14 -8.24
CA THR A 206 -12.40 -11.07 -9.38
C THR A 206 -11.06 -10.93 -10.11
N LEU A 207 -10.38 -9.80 -9.95
CA LEU A 207 -9.09 -9.51 -10.58
C LEU A 207 -7.88 -10.20 -9.92
N VAL A 208 -8.01 -10.68 -8.68
CA VAL A 208 -6.93 -11.37 -7.92
C VAL A 208 -7.41 -12.69 -7.32
N GLU A 209 -8.60 -13.15 -7.76
CA GLU A 209 -9.17 -14.42 -7.38
C GLU A 209 -8.21 -15.57 -7.78
N GLY A 210 -7.92 -16.47 -6.86
CA GLY A 210 -6.96 -17.55 -7.06
C GLY A 210 -5.48 -17.16 -6.95
N VAL A 211 -5.14 -15.86 -6.83
CA VAL A 211 -3.77 -15.39 -6.61
C VAL A 211 -3.53 -15.04 -5.15
N MET A 212 -4.52 -14.45 -4.50
CA MET A 212 -4.47 -14.08 -3.08
C MET A 212 -5.46 -14.93 -2.30
N ASP A 213 -5.06 -15.30 -1.07
CA ASP A 213 -5.97 -15.89 -0.10
C ASP A 213 -7.09 -14.89 0.26
N ASP A 214 -8.31 -15.40 0.50
CA ASP A 214 -9.49 -14.59 0.88
C ASP A 214 -9.29 -13.82 2.20
N GLU A 215 -8.31 -14.17 3.01
CA GLU A 215 -7.96 -13.49 4.26
C GLU A 215 -6.70 -12.63 4.16
N ALA A 216 -5.98 -12.65 3.02
CA ALA A 216 -4.71 -11.94 2.85
C ALA A 216 -4.83 -10.45 3.20
N GLY A 217 -3.94 -9.95 4.05
CA GLY A 217 -3.91 -8.55 4.49
C GLY A 217 -5.05 -8.14 5.43
N GLY A 218 -5.96 -9.05 5.80
CA GLY A 218 -7.05 -8.82 6.74
C GLY A 218 -6.67 -9.04 8.20
N ALA A 219 -7.54 -8.60 9.11
CA ALA A 219 -7.32 -8.72 10.56
C ALA A 219 -7.29 -10.18 11.03
N VAL A 220 -8.07 -11.06 10.39
CA VAL A 220 -8.09 -12.50 10.73
C VAL A 220 -6.73 -13.16 10.41
N ALA A 221 -6.16 -12.87 9.24
CA ALA A 221 -4.84 -13.38 8.88
C ALA A 221 -3.74 -12.83 9.80
N ALA A 222 -3.82 -11.54 10.16
CA ALA A 222 -2.90 -10.91 11.11
C ALA A 222 -2.99 -11.56 12.50
N PHE A 223 -4.20 -11.89 12.97
CA PHE A 223 -4.44 -12.56 14.23
C PHE A 223 -3.84 -13.98 14.23
N ARG A 224 -4.14 -14.79 13.20
CA ARG A 224 -3.56 -16.13 13.08
C ARG A 224 -2.04 -16.10 13.09
N GLN A 225 -1.43 -15.08 12.46
CA GLN A 225 0.02 -14.95 12.49
C GLN A 225 0.56 -14.54 13.86
N ALA A 226 -0.19 -13.73 14.62
CA ALA A 226 0.18 -13.37 15.98
C ALA A 226 0.06 -14.55 16.95
N VAL A 227 -0.96 -15.42 16.79
CA VAL A 227 -1.13 -16.66 17.58
C VAL A 227 0.00 -17.67 17.30
N GLN A 228 0.58 -17.67 16.09
CA GLN A 228 1.72 -18.54 15.74
C GLN A 228 3.09 -17.97 16.14
N CYS A 229 3.13 -16.84 16.85
CA CYS A 229 4.38 -16.24 17.30
C CYS A 229 5.02 -17.04 18.44
N ASP A 230 6.34 -17.14 18.44
CA ASP A 230 7.06 -17.72 19.58
C ASP A 230 6.76 -16.92 20.86
N ASN A 231 6.51 -17.60 21.97
CA ASN A 231 6.10 -17.00 23.25
C ASN A 231 4.77 -16.21 23.18
N VAL A 232 3.82 -16.68 22.41
CA VAL A 232 2.48 -16.08 22.25
C VAL A 232 1.77 -15.86 23.61
N ASP A 233 1.97 -16.74 24.58
CA ASP A 233 1.42 -16.65 25.95
C ASP A 233 1.78 -15.33 26.66
N LEU A 234 2.89 -14.71 26.28
CA LEU A 234 3.25 -13.39 26.77
C LEU A 234 2.35 -12.30 26.17
N LEU A 235 1.93 -12.47 24.93
CA LEU A 235 1.11 -11.52 24.17
C LEU A 235 -0.38 -11.67 24.42
N ASN A 236 -0.86 -12.93 24.54
CA ASN A 236 -2.28 -13.25 24.65
C ASN A 236 -3.12 -12.49 23.60
N PRO A 237 -2.95 -12.76 22.30
CA PRO A 237 -3.57 -11.96 21.25
C PRO A 237 -5.09 -11.97 21.30
N ILE A 238 -5.71 -10.81 21.05
CA ILE A 238 -7.15 -10.70 20.83
C ILE A 238 -7.38 -9.95 19.51
N LEU A 239 -8.24 -10.52 18.66
CA LEU A 239 -8.80 -9.80 17.54
C LEU A 239 -10.17 -9.26 17.90
N MET A 240 -10.39 -7.99 17.58
CA MET A 240 -11.73 -7.39 17.59
C MET A 240 -12.01 -6.61 16.32
N THR A 241 -13.16 -6.89 15.72
CA THR A 241 -13.70 -6.15 14.58
C THR A 241 -15.13 -5.72 14.86
N GLY A 242 -15.80 -5.12 13.87
CA GLY A 242 -17.22 -4.74 14.01
C GLY A 242 -18.19 -5.92 14.15
N SER A 243 -17.74 -7.15 13.88
CA SER A 243 -18.57 -8.37 13.87
C SER A 243 -17.96 -9.53 14.64
N THR A 244 -16.65 -9.57 14.85
CA THR A 244 -15.90 -10.74 15.29
C THR A 244 -15.00 -10.43 16.47
N VAL A 245 -14.99 -11.33 17.45
CA VAL A 245 -14.01 -11.35 18.56
C VAL A 245 -13.36 -12.73 18.57
N LEU A 246 -12.05 -12.77 18.37
CA LEU A 246 -11.23 -13.98 18.49
C LEU A 246 -10.23 -13.80 19.62
N VAL A 247 -9.99 -14.90 20.33
CA VAL A 247 -9.11 -14.93 21.50
C VAL A 247 -8.17 -16.12 21.36
N ASP A 248 -6.92 -15.94 21.68
CA ASP A 248 -5.93 -17.00 21.76
C ASP A 248 -6.39 -18.13 22.70
N ASP A 249 -6.06 -19.40 22.37
CA ASP A 249 -6.53 -20.56 23.09
C ASP A 249 -6.17 -20.51 24.58
N ASP A 250 -4.92 -20.22 24.89
CA ASP A 250 -4.41 -20.14 26.28
C ASP A 250 -5.02 -18.97 27.09
N LEU A 251 -5.58 -17.96 26.41
CA LEU A 251 -6.26 -16.84 27.04
C LEU A 251 -7.75 -17.09 27.28
N ALA A 252 -8.38 -18.03 26.59
CA ALA A 252 -9.84 -18.14 26.48
C ALA A 252 -10.55 -18.22 27.84
N ASP A 253 -10.12 -19.09 28.72
CA ASP A 253 -10.74 -19.24 30.06
C ASP A 253 -10.62 -17.99 30.90
N LYS A 254 -9.44 -17.38 30.95
CA LYS A 254 -9.18 -16.11 31.65
C LYS A 254 -9.97 -14.95 31.05
N PHE A 255 -10.09 -14.91 29.73
CA PHE A 255 -10.90 -13.91 29.03
C PHE A 255 -12.38 -14.04 29.42
N LEU A 256 -12.93 -15.26 29.39
CA LEU A 256 -14.34 -15.50 29.74
C LEU A 256 -14.65 -15.13 31.18
N GLU A 257 -13.77 -15.47 32.12
CA GLU A 257 -13.90 -15.08 33.51
C GLU A 257 -13.92 -13.58 33.68
N ALA A 258 -12.92 -12.89 33.11
CA ALA A 258 -12.83 -11.42 33.16
C ALA A 258 -14.02 -10.73 32.48
N ALA A 259 -14.45 -11.25 31.31
CA ALA A 259 -15.57 -10.71 30.54
C ALA A 259 -16.91 -10.88 31.27
N ASN A 260 -17.17 -12.04 31.87
CA ASN A 260 -18.38 -12.27 32.67
C ASN A 260 -18.42 -11.35 33.91
N ASN A 261 -17.29 -11.13 34.58
CA ASN A 261 -17.20 -10.19 35.70
C ASN A 261 -17.48 -8.76 35.22
N TRP A 262 -16.86 -8.34 34.12
CA TRP A 262 -17.06 -7.02 33.52
C TRP A 262 -18.52 -6.75 33.13
N ILE A 263 -19.19 -7.76 32.53
CA ILE A 263 -20.61 -7.73 32.14
C ILE A 263 -21.50 -7.58 33.37
N LYS A 264 -21.22 -8.39 34.42
CA LYS A 264 -21.99 -8.37 35.67
C LYS A 264 -21.86 -7.02 36.41
N GLU A 265 -20.65 -6.46 36.49
CA GLU A 265 -20.41 -5.17 37.15
C GLU A 265 -21.19 -4.01 36.51
N ARG A 266 -21.51 -4.13 35.21
CA ARG A 266 -22.19 -3.09 34.41
C ARG A 266 -23.67 -3.41 34.14
N ASP A 267 -24.18 -4.49 34.73
CA ASP A 267 -25.57 -4.94 34.58
C ASP A 267 -26.01 -5.06 33.09
N LEU A 268 -25.14 -5.60 32.25
CA LEU A 268 -25.39 -5.76 30.81
C LEU A 268 -26.08 -7.10 30.50
N ALA A 269 -27.08 -7.06 29.61
CA ALA A 269 -27.78 -8.25 29.13
C ALA A 269 -26.98 -8.95 28.03
N ILE A 270 -25.87 -9.60 28.40
CA ILE A 270 -24.98 -10.34 27.51
C ILE A 270 -24.74 -11.73 28.09
N THR A 271 -24.82 -12.76 27.22
CA THR A 271 -24.37 -14.14 27.50
C THR A 271 -23.31 -14.49 26.49
N LEU A 272 -22.14 -14.89 26.93
CA LEU A 272 -21.04 -15.29 26.07
C LEU A 272 -21.15 -16.77 25.71
N VAL A 273 -20.86 -17.07 24.45
CA VAL A 273 -20.74 -18.42 23.90
C VAL A 273 -19.33 -18.51 23.31
N ASP A 274 -18.63 -19.53 23.71
CA ASP A 274 -17.29 -19.86 23.26
C ASP A 274 -17.34 -20.94 22.18
N GLN A 275 -16.55 -20.78 21.12
CA GLN A 275 -16.41 -21.76 20.03
C GLN A 275 -14.94 -21.93 19.67
N LEU A 276 -14.39 -23.09 19.96
CA LEU A 276 -13.03 -23.43 19.54
C LEU A 276 -12.92 -23.51 18.00
N ARG A 277 -11.91 -22.85 17.45
CA ARG A 277 -11.62 -22.75 16.02
C ARG A 277 -10.15 -23.12 15.71
N GLY A 278 -9.75 -24.33 15.97
CA GLY A 278 -8.34 -24.76 15.85
C GLY A 278 -7.52 -24.25 17.02
N ASP A 279 -6.63 -23.30 16.80
CA ASP A 279 -5.68 -22.76 17.79
C ASP A 279 -6.19 -21.49 18.50
N TYR A 280 -7.48 -21.16 18.37
CA TYR A 280 -8.10 -19.99 18.99
C TYR A 280 -9.59 -20.16 19.19
N HIS A 281 -10.19 -19.28 19.97
CA HIS A 281 -11.60 -19.25 20.27
C HIS A 281 -12.31 -18.08 19.63
N GLU A 282 -13.51 -18.33 19.09
CA GLU A 282 -14.44 -17.30 18.66
C GLU A 282 -15.44 -17.04 19.79
N ILE A 283 -15.46 -15.80 20.27
CA ILE A 283 -16.36 -15.38 21.34
C ILE A 283 -17.58 -14.70 20.76
N ILE A 284 -18.72 -15.33 20.93
CA ILE A 284 -20.02 -14.85 20.42
C ILE A 284 -20.85 -14.37 21.60
N GLY A 285 -21.19 -13.10 21.63
CA GLY A 285 -22.11 -12.57 22.61
C GLY A 285 -23.55 -12.64 22.12
N LYS A 286 -24.46 -13.10 23.00
CA LYS A 286 -25.92 -13.08 22.80
C LYS A 286 -26.53 -12.06 23.73
N GLY A 287 -27.51 -11.29 23.23
CA GLY A 287 -28.21 -10.28 24.01
C GLY A 287 -28.16 -8.90 23.36
N LYS A 288 -29.05 -8.00 23.84
CA LYS A 288 -29.23 -6.67 23.24
C LYS A 288 -28.01 -5.74 23.42
N ASP A 289 -27.18 -6.04 24.41
CA ASP A 289 -26.04 -5.20 24.77
C ASP A 289 -24.71 -5.71 24.17
N TRP A 290 -24.71 -6.83 23.42
CA TRP A 290 -23.52 -7.24 22.65
C TRP A 290 -23.36 -6.39 21.40
N LEU A 291 -22.76 -5.23 21.58
CA LEU A 291 -22.55 -4.23 20.53
C LEU A 291 -21.06 -3.87 20.46
N PRO A 292 -20.53 -3.50 19.29
CA PRO A 292 -19.14 -3.09 19.13
C PRO A 292 -18.64 -2.09 20.17
N ARG A 293 -19.44 -1.11 20.54
CA ARG A 293 -19.11 -0.11 21.58
C ARG A 293 -18.86 -0.71 22.98
N HIS A 294 -19.55 -1.82 23.34
CA HIS A 294 -19.40 -2.45 24.64
C HIS A 294 -18.22 -3.41 24.68
N TYR A 295 -18.13 -4.31 23.72
CA TYR A 295 -17.00 -5.26 23.72
C TYR A 295 -15.67 -4.56 23.35
N SER A 296 -15.67 -3.49 22.55
CA SER A 296 -14.42 -2.74 22.32
C SER A 296 -13.94 -2.03 23.60
N LEU A 297 -14.88 -1.46 24.40
CA LEU A 297 -14.52 -0.89 25.69
C LEU A 297 -13.95 -1.96 26.64
N MET A 298 -14.64 -3.11 26.78
CA MET A 298 -14.20 -4.24 27.60
C MET A 298 -12.79 -4.70 27.21
N ILE A 299 -12.57 -4.99 25.93
CA ILE A 299 -11.28 -5.49 25.44
C ILE A 299 -10.19 -4.41 25.58
N THR A 300 -10.55 -3.13 25.46
CA THR A 300 -9.60 -2.03 25.70
C THR A 300 -9.17 -1.97 27.15
N GLU A 301 -10.09 -2.15 28.10
CA GLU A 301 -9.77 -2.24 29.53
C GLU A 301 -8.87 -3.49 29.82
N PHE A 302 -9.11 -4.62 29.17
CA PHE A 302 -8.26 -5.80 29.25
C PHE A 302 -6.85 -5.56 28.70
N PHE A 303 -6.74 -4.83 27.62
CA PHE A 303 -5.45 -4.42 27.06
C PHE A 303 -4.72 -3.45 28.00
N GLN A 304 -5.41 -2.48 28.58
CA GLN A 304 -4.83 -1.53 29.52
C GLN A 304 -4.37 -2.22 30.84
N SER A 305 -5.12 -3.20 31.31
CA SER A 305 -4.77 -3.96 32.52
C SER A 305 -3.71 -5.03 32.28
N GLY A 306 -3.45 -5.41 31.01
CA GLY A 306 -2.46 -6.41 30.62
C GLY A 306 -2.97 -7.85 30.66
N ILE A 307 -4.29 -8.06 30.64
CA ILE A 307 -4.90 -9.38 30.37
C ILE A 307 -4.52 -9.86 28.97
N THR A 308 -4.60 -8.96 27.98
CA THR A 308 -3.97 -9.10 26.67
C THR A 308 -2.91 -8.02 26.50
N LYS A 309 -1.87 -8.31 25.72
CA LYS A 309 -0.80 -7.38 25.34
C LYS A 309 -0.68 -7.19 23.84
N CYS A 310 -1.49 -7.91 23.06
CA CYS A 310 -1.54 -7.78 21.61
C CYS A 310 -3.00 -7.66 21.15
N LEU A 311 -3.35 -6.54 20.57
CA LEU A 311 -4.68 -6.27 20.07
C LEU A 311 -4.66 -6.11 18.56
N ILE A 312 -5.47 -6.91 17.86
CA ILE A 312 -5.58 -6.85 16.40
C ILE A 312 -6.98 -6.34 16.05
N GLY A 313 -7.07 -5.44 15.08
CA GLY A 313 -8.36 -4.97 14.64
C GLY A 313 -8.34 -4.14 13.37
N THR A 314 -9.54 -3.76 12.95
CA THR A 314 -9.71 -2.92 11.77
C THR A 314 -9.63 -1.45 12.11
N ARG A 315 -9.19 -0.66 11.13
CA ARG A 315 -9.18 0.80 11.23
C ARG A 315 -10.55 1.38 11.59
N GLY A 316 -11.64 0.74 11.16
CA GLY A 316 -13.00 1.18 11.47
C GLY A 316 -13.31 1.13 12.97
N LEU A 317 -12.78 0.17 13.70
CA LEU A 317 -13.03 -0.02 15.13
C LEU A 317 -11.93 0.62 15.99
N LEU A 318 -10.66 0.39 15.65
CA LEU A 318 -9.50 0.93 16.37
C LEU A 318 -9.11 2.34 15.87
N GLY A 319 -9.84 2.87 14.90
CA GLY A 319 -9.64 4.18 14.32
C GLY A 319 -10.22 5.30 15.15
N GLU A 320 -11.26 5.95 14.69
CA GLU A 320 -11.83 7.15 15.32
C GLU A 320 -12.48 6.85 16.68
N GLY A 321 -12.15 7.64 17.70
CA GLY A 321 -12.76 7.54 19.03
C GLY A 321 -12.19 6.46 19.96
N TRP A 322 -11.38 5.52 19.49
CA TRP A 322 -10.75 4.52 20.35
C TRP A 322 -9.52 5.09 21.05
N ASP A 323 -9.32 4.77 22.33
CA ASP A 323 -8.22 5.30 23.14
C ASP A 323 -7.57 4.22 24.02
N ALA A 324 -6.24 4.12 23.90
CA ALA A 324 -5.40 3.29 24.75
C ALA A 324 -4.01 3.95 24.91
N SER A 325 -3.72 4.49 26.09
CA SER A 325 -2.49 5.24 26.35
C SER A 325 -1.23 4.37 26.46
N LYS A 326 -1.40 3.07 26.72
CA LYS A 326 -0.27 2.16 26.94
C LYS A 326 0.37 1.58 25.68
N ILE A 327 -0.19 1.85 24.49
CA ILE A 327 0.38 1.34 23.24
C ILE A 327 1.84 1.79 23.11
N ASN A 328 2.75 0.82 22.91
CA ASN A 328 4.16 1.07 22.64
C ASN A 328 4.68 0.37 21.38
N VAL A 329 3.88 -0.50 20.76
CA VAL A 329 4.15 -1.09 19.45
C VAL A 329 2.90 -0.94 18.59
N LEU A 330 3.02 -0.27 17.46
CA LEU A 330 1.97 -0.15 16.45
C LEU A 330 2.46 -0.75 15.14
N ILE A 331 1.76 -1.78 14.62
CA ILE A 331 2.02 -2.37 13.31
C ILE A 331 0.89 -1.94 12.37
N ASP A 332 1.23 -1.09 11.39
CA ASP A 332 0.27 -0.51 10.45
C ASP A 332 0.29 -1.26 9.11
N LEU A 333 -0.71 -2.13 8.90
CA LEU A 333 -0.95 -2.85 7.64
C LEU A 333 -1.96 -2.12 6.73
N THR A 334 -2.38 -0.91 7.08
CA THR A 334 -3.38 -0.17 6.29
C THR A 334 -2.78 0.44 5.04
N THR A 335 -3.61 0.61 4.01
CA THR A 335 -3.24 1.29 2.77
C THR A 335 -3.50 2.80 2.79
N VAL A 336 -3.92 3.34 3.92
CA VAL A 336 -4.27 4.75 4.09
C VAL A 336 -3.04 5.64 3.96
N THR A 337 -3.18 6.72 3.18
CA THR A 337 -2.11 7.71 2.95
C THR A 337 -2.53 9.14 3.31
N THR A 338 -3.74 9.34 3.84
CA THR A 338 -4.18 10.69 4.27
C THR A 338 -3.54 11.07 5.59
N SER A 339 -2.96 12.25 5.67
CA SER A 339 -2.25 12.74 6.87
C SER A 339 -3.14 12.72 8.13
N MET A 340 -4.42 13.01 7.99
CA MET A 340 -5.37 12.95 9.11
C MET A 340 -5.45 11.53 9.71
N SER A 341 -5.69 10.52 8.88
CA SER A 341 -5.81 9.14 9.37
C SER A 341 -4.50 8.61 9.96
N ILE A 342 -3.37 8.95 9.35
CA ILE A 342 -2.04 8.54 9.83
C ILE A 342 -1.75 9.19 11.18
N ASN A 343 -1.99 10.50 11.32
CA ASN A 343 -1.80 11.20 12.58
C ASN A 343 -2.73 10.68 13.68
N GLN A 344 -3.95 10.27 13.35
CA GLN A 344 -4.88 9.65 14.29
C GLN A 344 -4.37 8.29 14.79
N LEU A 345 -3.84 7.45 13.88
CA LEU A 345 -3.31 6.13 14.24
C LEU A 345 -2.03 6.26 15.08
N ARG A 346 -1.02 6.97 14.56
CA ARG A 346 0.29 7.14 15.22
C ARG A 346 0.18 7.99 16.48
N GLY A 347 -0.68 9.00 16.48
CA GLY A 347 -0.94 9.85 17.64
C GLY A 347 -1.40 9.09 18.90
N ARG A 348 -1.84 7.84 18.76
CA ARG A 348 -2.20 6.98 19.90
C ARG A 348 -1.02 6.29 20.52
N SER A 349 -0.13 5.74 19.71
CA SER A 349 1.08 5.09 20.22
C SER A 349 2.00 6.08 20.95
N ILE A 350 2.06 7.33 20.48
CA ILE A 350 2.90 8.40 21.10
C ILE A 350 2.23 9.11 22.29
N ARG A 351 0.98 8.77 22.65
CA ARG A 351 0.33 9.37 23.83
C ARG A 351 1.12 9.06 25.09
N LEU A 352 1.29 10.08 25.90
CA LEU A 352 1.89 9.93 27.22
C LEU A 352 0.96 9.16 28.14
N ASP A 353 1.51 8.22 28.88
CA ASP A 353 0.82 7.54 29.97
C ASP A 353 1.33 8.08 31.30
N LYS A 354 0.41 8.55 32.15
CA LYS A 354 0.77 9.12 33.45
C LYS A 354 1.43 8.12 34.40
N GLN A 355 1.10 6.83 34.22
CA GLN A 355 1.67 5.74 35.00
C GLN A 355 2.97 5.19 34.41
N TRP A 356 3.31 5.63 33.17
CA TRP A 356 4.51 5.20 32.45
C TRP A 356 5.16 6.37 31.69
N PRO A 357 5.76 7.34 32.41
CA PRO A 357 6.30 8.56 31.80
C PRO A 357 7.48 8.31 30.84
N GLU A 358 8.20 7.19 31.00
CA GLU A 358 9.33 6.79 30.15
C GLU A 358 8.92 5.92 28.95
N LYS A 359 7.62 5.80 28.70
CA LYS A 359 7.12 5.00 27.56
C LYS A 359 7.69 5.51 26.25
N VAL A 360 8.28 4.62 25.49
CA VAL A 360 8.69 4.81 24.09
C VAL A 360 7.73 4.02 23.20
N ALA A 361 7.49 4.49 22.00
CA ALA A 361 6.63 3.80 21.06
C ALA A 361 7.30 3.59 19.71
N ASN A 362 7.18 2.36 19.16
CA ASN A 362 7.64 1.96 17.86
C ASN A 362 6.44 1.81 16.91
N ASN A 363 6.49 2.53 15.79
CA ASN A 363 5.47 2.45 14.74
C ASN A 363 6.10 1.75 13.52
N TRP A 364 5.60 0.60 13.18
CA TRP A 364 6.09 -0.22 12.09
C TRP A 364 5.21 -0.10 10.85
N ASP A 365 5.82 0.23 9.72
CA ASP A 365 5.26 0.01 8.39
C ASP A 365 5.89 -1.23 7.78
N ILE A 366 5.07 -2.11 7.20
CA ILE A 366 5.56 -3.26 6.42
C ILE A 366 5.39 -2.92 4.96
N VAL A 367 6.49 -2.88 4.23
CA VAL A 367 6.56 -2.43 2.84
C VAL A 367 6.92 -3.60 1.93
N CYS A 368 6.09 -3.85 0.93
CA CYS A 368 6.33 -4.91 -0.04
C CYS A 368 7.00 -4.37 -1.31
N LEU A 369 8.09 -5.03 -1.73
CA LEU A 369 8.89 -4.65 -2.90
C LEU A 369 9.09 -5.81 -3.88
N ALA A 370 9.08 -5.49 -5.16
CA ALA A 370 9.44 -6.38 -6.27
C ALA A 370 10.06 -5.53 -7.39
N GLU A 371 11.31 -5.12 -7.19
CA GLU A 371 12.03 -4.07 -7.95
C GLU A 371 12.14 -4.36 -9.44
N GLU A 372 12.26 -5.63 -9.80
CA GLU A 372 12.39 -6.10 -11.16
C GLU A 372 11.17 -5.82 -12.05
N PHE A 373 10.00 -5.51 -11.44
CA PHE A 373 8.74 -5.33 -12.19
C PHE A 373 8.31 -3.87 -12.27
N THR A 374 7.64 -3.53 -13.37
CA THR A 374 7.23 -2.15 -13.73
C THR A 374 6.43 -1.43 -12.64
N ASN A 375 5.64 -2.13 -11.84
CA ASN A 375 4.84 -1.56 -10.75
C ASN A 375 5.19 -2.13 -9.36
N GLY A 376 6.36 -2.77 -9.24
CA GLY A 376 6.83 -3.42 -8.02
C GLY A 376 7.12 -2.48 -6.86
N PHE A 377 7.23 -1.17 -7.11
CA PHE A 377 7.41 -0.12 -6.10
C PHE A 377 6.13 0.53 -5.60
N SER A 378 4.96 0.04 -6.02
CA SER A 378 3.69 0.70 -5.70
C SER A 378 3.41 0.80 -4.19
N ASP A 379 3.89 -0.14 -3.38
CA ASP A 379 3.75 -0.12 -1.92
C ASP A 379 4.77 0.83 -1.27
N TYR A 380 5.99 0.90 -1.79
CA TYR A 380 6.99 1.90 -1.38
C TYR A 380 6.53 3.33 -1.67
N GLU A 381 5.93 3.58 -2.83
CA GLU A 381 5.32 4.88 -3.13
C GLU A 381 4.17 5.21 -2.15
N ARG A 382 3.44 4.20 -1.67
CA ARG A 382 2.44 4.38 -0.62
C ARG A 382 3.10 4.73 0.72
N PHE A 383 4.17 4.04 1.09
CA PHE A 383 4.98 4.34 2.27
C PHE A 383 5.52 5.77 2.25
N LYS A 384 6.11 6.22 1.14
CA LYS A 384 6.53 7.63 0.96
C LYS A 384 5.37 8.61 1.18
N LYS A 385 4.19 8.29 0.65
CA LYS A 385 2.99 9.13 0.83
C LYS A 385 2.51 9.17 2.28
N LYS A 386 2.56 8.03 3.00
CA LYS A 386 2.23 7.96 4.43
C LYS A 386 3.10 8.93 5.24
N HIS A 387 4.40 8.95 4.96
CA HIS A 387 5.36 9.77 5.71
C HIS A 387 5.46 11.22 5.25
N LYS A 388 4.92 11.58 4.10
CA LYS A 388 5.12 12.90 3.44
C LYS A 388 4.93 14.12 4.36
N GLN A 389 4.06 14.05 5.36
CA GLN A 389 3.75 15.13 6.30
C GLN A 389 4.25 14.85 7.72
N LEU A 390 4.91 13.73 7.95
CA LEU A 390 5.49 13.38 9.23
C LEU A 390 6.88 14.01 9.38
N TYR A 391 7.23 14.28 10.62
CA TYR A 391 8.55 14.76 11.03
C TYR A 391 9.05 13.82 12.12
N GLY A 392 10.31 13.49 12.10
CA GLY A 392 10.97 12.70 13.14
C GLY A 392 12.39 13.15 13.37
N VAL A 393 12.96 12.69 14.49
CA VAL A 393 14.34 12.92 14.84
C VAL A 393 15.17 11.75 14.31
N CYS A 394 16.15 12.05 13.49
CA CYS A 394 17.11 11.08 12.94
C CYS A 394 18.18 10.70 13.98
N ASP A 395 18.95 9.66 13.71
CA ASP A 395 20.01 9.16 14.60
C ASP A 395 21.08 10.21 14.90
N ASP A 396 21.32 11.15 14.01
CA ASP A 396 22.23 12.30 14.17
C ASP A 396 21.63 13.47 14.94
N GLY A 397 20.35 13.36 15.37
CA GLY A 397 19.60 14.40 16.06
C GLY A 397 18.96 15.45 15.15
N ALA A 398 19.12 15.35 13.83
CA ALA A 398 18.42 16.22 12.90
C ALA A 398 16.92 15.93 12.86
N ILE A 399 16.11 16.95 12.58
CA ILE A 399 14.67 16.77 12.35
C ILE A 399 14.42 16.75 10.87
N GLU A 400 13.98 15.61 10.35
CA GLU A 400 13.68 15.44 8.94
C GLU A 400 12.18 15.22 8.69
N LYS A 401 11.75 15.61 7.49
CA LYS A 401 10.39 15.43 6.99
C LYS A 401 10.34 14.30 5.97
N GLY A 402 9.25 13.56 5.96
CA GLY A 402 9.07 12.47 5.00
C GLY A 402 9.77 11.20 5.44
N VAL A 403 10.14 10.33 4.50
CA VAL A 403 10.75 9.04 4.82
C VAL A 403 12.17 9.14 5.37
N GLY A 404 12.84 10.28 5.22
CA GLY A 404 14.18 10.52 5.76
C GLY A 404 14.26 10.36 7.28
N HIS A 405 13.17 10.68 8.00
CA HIS A 405 13.16 10.48 9.45
C HIS A 405 13.07 9.01 9.88
N VAL A 406 12.64 8.12 8.98
CA VAL A 406 12.65 6.66 9.25
C VAL A 406 14.06 6.12 9.09
N HIS A 407 14.72 6.48 8.00
CA HIS A 407 16.13 6.17 7.75
C HIS A 407 16.70 7.11 6.67
N ALA A 408 17.91 7.63 6.88
CA ALA A 408 18.53 8.62 5.99
C ALA A 408 18.67 8.11 4.54
N ALA A 409 18.95 6.83 4.35
CA ALA A 409 19.02 6.20 3.02
C ALA A 409 17.74 6.32 2.21
N PHE A 410 16.56 6.49 2.83
CA PHE A 410 15.30 6.62 2.10
C PHE A 410 15.10 8.03 1.51
N THR A 411 15.83 9.04 1.97
CA THR A 411 15.77 10.41 1.45
C THR A 411 16.27 10.48 0.00
N GLU A 412 17.34 9.73 -0.29
CA GLU A 412 18.00 9.69 -1.60
C GLU A 412 17.73 8.37 -2.34
N ALA A 413 17.06 7.42 -1.68
CA ALA A 413 16.82 6.11 -2.27
C ALA A 413 15.93 6.23 -3.51
N GLU A 414 16.58 6.24 -4.63
CA GLU A 414 16.02 5.70 -5.86
C GLU A 414 15.62 4.25 -5.55
N PRO A 415 14.59 3.72 -6.22
CA PRO A 415 14.14 2.36 -6.00
C PRO A 415 15.25 1.29 -5.93
N GLU A 416 16.32 1.47 -6.69
CA GLU A 416 17.47 0.56 -6.74
C GLU A 416 18.37 0.59 -5.48
N GLY A 417 18.38 1.70 -4.74
CA GLY A 417 19.16 1.81 -3.50
C GLY A 417 18.46 1.24 -2.26
N VAL A 418 17.18 0.90 -2.36
CA VAL A 418 16.42 0.34 -1.23
C VAL A 418 16.82 -1.11 -0.96
N SER A 419 17.14 -1.88 -2.01
CA SER A 419 17.59 -3.27 -1.87
C SER A 419 19.01 -3.43 -1.33
N GLU A 420 19.89 -2.46 -1.53
CA GLU A 420 21.26 -2.49 -0.98
C GLU A 420 21.27 -2.13 0.52
N GLY A 421 20.24 -1.47 1.04
CA GLY A 421 20.09 -1.09 2.44
C GLY A 421 19.32 -2.10 3.30
N MET A 422 18.84 -3.20 2.70
CA MET A 422 18.20 -4.32 3.39
C MET A 422 19.24 -5.39 3.75
#